data_912eb5b55c517603bb968df3cd7712e2
#
_entry.id   912eb5b55c517603bb968df3cd7712e2
#
_cell.length_a   1.000
_cell.length_b   1.000
_cell.length_c   1.000
_cell.angle_alpha   90.00
_cell.angle_beta   90.00
_cell.angle_gamma   90.00
#
_symmetry.space_group_name_H-M   'P 1'
#
loop_
_entity.id
_entity.type
_entity.pdbx_description
1 polymer ?
#
loop_
_entity_poly.entity_id
_entity_poly.type
_entity_poly.pdbx_seq_one_letter_code
_entity_poly.pdbx_strand_id
1 'polypeptide(L)'
;MEKQYPSALLEKAVGEFAKLPGIGRKTALRLVLHTLRRNDEEVERFAAAITTLKHEVKYCRVCHNISDTDICPICADERRDRTTVCVVENVQDVMAIENTQQFHGVYHVLGGIISPMDGIGPGDIEIDSLCRRGEEGGVEEGILALSSTMEGDTTNFYISRRLQATGVKITAIARGISVGNELEYTDEVTLGRSIVNRVPFGT
;
A
#
# COMPACT_ATOMS: atom_id res chain seq x y z
N MET A 1 -8.79 19.22 -31.68
CA MET A 1 -9.81 20.24 -31.42
C MET A 1 -9.95 20.41 -29.92
N GLU A 2 -9.49 21.52 -29.38
CA GLU A 2 -9.75 21.90 -27.98
C GLU A 2 -11.24 22.03 -27.77
N LYS A 3 -11.80 21.34 -26.80
CA LYS A 3 -13.22 21.50 -26.43
C LYS A 3 -13.36 22.85 -25.74
N GLN A 4 -14.06 23.76 -26.37
CA GLN A 4 -14.38 25.04 -25.79
C GLN A 4 -15.45 24.84 -24.71
N TYR A 5 -15.12 25.14 -23.46
CA TYR A 5 -16.06 25.10 -22.35
C TYR A 5 -16.87 26.40 -22.29
N PRO A 6 -18.17 26.37 -21.94
CA PRO A 6 -19.02 27.55 -21.85
C PRO A 6 -18.68 28.48 -20.67
N SER A 7 -17.81 28.00 -19.74
CA SER A 7 -17.41 28.72 -18.54
C SER A 7 -15.99 28.40 -18.17
N ALA A 8 -15.20 29.39 -17.83
CA ALA A 8 -13.84 29.24 -17.32
C ALA A 8 -13.82 28.48 -15.94
N LEU A 9 -14.86 28.68 -15.13
CA LEU A 9 -14.99 27.94 -13.85
C LEU A 9 -15.20 26.43 -14.09
N LEU A 10 -16.05 26.10 -15.09
CA LEU A 10 -16.25 24.70 -15.48
C LEU A 10 -14.96 24.08 -16.00
N GLU A 11 -14.22 24.78 -16.85
CA GLU A 11 -12.95 24.33 -17.40
C GLU A 11 -11.93 24.06 -16.29
N LYS A 12 -11.78 24.99 -15.34
CA LYS A 12 -10.88 24.84 -14.19
C LYS A 12 -11.23 23.61 -13.36
N ALA A 13 -12.49 23.42 -13.00
CA ALA A 13 -12.93 22.27 -12.23
C ALA A 13 -12.68 20.95 -12.97
N VAL A 14 -12.99 20.88 -14.28
CA VAL A 14 -12.70 19.71 -15.12
C VAL A 14 -11.19 19.45 -15.17
N GLY A 15 -10.37 20.50 -15.24
CA GLY A 15 -8.92 20.41 -15.20
C GLY A 15 -8.41 19.74 -13.93
N GLU A 16 -8.92 20.12 -12.75
CA GLU A 16 -8.52 19.54 -11.48
C GLU A 16 -8.95 18.06 -11.36
N PHE A 17 -10.18 17.74 -11.72
CA PHE A 17 -10.62 16.33 -11.73
C PHE A 17 -9.81 15.45 -12.71
N ALA A 18 -9.41 16.02 -13.85
CA ALA A 18 -8.63 15.28 -14.87
C ALA A 18 -7.17 15.03 -14.48
N LYS A 19 -6.66 15.66 -13.40
CA LYS A 19 -5.33 15.36 -12.83
C LYS A 19 -5.33 14.10 -11.99
N LEU A 20 -6.50 13.62 -11.57
CA LEU A 20 -6.62 12.40 -10.77
C LEU A 20 -6.28 11.18 -11.63
N PRO A 21 -5.52 10.20 -11.08
CA PRO A 21 -5.14 8.98 -11.79
C PRO A 21 -6.38 8.25 -12.33
N GLY A 22 -6.34 7.82 -13.59
CA GLY A 22 -7.46 7.11 -14.22
C GLY A 22 -8.64 7.98 -14.64
N ILE A 23 -8.62 9.28 -14.37
CA ILE A 23 -9.70 10.21 -14.73
C ILE A 23 -9.35 10.98 -16.01
N GLY A 24 -9.91 10.53 -17.13
CA GLY A 24 -9.83 11.28 -18.39
C GLY A 24 -10.78 12.48 -18.42
N ARG A 25 -10.52 13.47 -19.31
CA ARG A 25 -11.33 14.71 -19.44
C ARG A 25 -12.84 14.46 -19.61
N LYS A 26 -13.25 13.38 -20.29
CA LYS A 26 -14.67 13.03 -20.46
C LYS A 26 -15.33 12.63 -19.14
N THR A 27 -14.65 11.84 -18.34
CA THR A 27 -15.08 11.44 -17.00
C THR A 27 -15.07 12.62 -16.05
N ALA A 28 -14.02 13.44 -16.06
CA ALA A 28 -13.91 14.65 -15.27
C ALA A 28 -15.09 15.60 -15.51
N LEU A 29 -15.43 15.87 -16.79
CA LEU A 29 -16.61 16.69 -17.13
C LEU A 29 -17.90 16.11 -16.56
N ARG A 30 -18.10 14.78 -16.66
CA ARG A 30 -19.30 14.12 -16.12
C ARG A 30 -19.38 14.29 -14.60
N LEU A 31 -18.26 14.14 -13.90
CA LEU A 31 -18.17 14.30 -12.44
C LEU A 31 -18.48 15.75 -12.02
N VAL A 32 -17.88 16.73 -12.69
CA VAL A 32 -18.12 18.16 -12.40
C VAL A 32 -19.59 18.55 -12.67
N LEU A 33 -20.17 18.10 -13.79
CA LEU A 33 -21.58 18.35 -14.06
C LEU A 33 -22.52 17.65 -13.07
N HIS A 34 -22.13 16.51 -12.54
CA HIS A 34 -22.86 15.85 -11.45
C HIS A 34 -22.78 16.69 -10.16
N THR A 35 -21.60 17.20 -9.83
CA THR A 35 -21.40 18.07 -8.65
C THR A 35 -22.24 19.34 -8.74
N LEU A 36 -22.34 19.97 -9.92
CA LEU A 36 -23.17 21.15 -10.13
C LEU A 36 -24.69 20.93 -9.91
N ARG A 37 -25.15 19.68 -9.92
CA ARG A 37 -26.57 19.33 -9.67
C ARG A 37 -26.85 19.07 -8.18
N ARG A 38 -25.81 18.98 -7.35
CA ARG A 38 -25.94 18.82 -5.89
C ARG A 38 -26.22 20.17 -5.25
N ASN A 39 -26.78 20.16 -4.06
CA ASN A 39 -26.92 21.37 -3.27
C ASN A 39 -25.55 21.83 -2.73
N ASP A 40 -25.46 23.10 -2.36
CA ASP A 40 -24.21 23.74 -1.95
C ASP A 40 -23.62 23.05 -0.70
N GLU A 41 -24.44 22.67 0.26
CA GLU A 41 -24.00 21.97 1.48
C GLU A 41 -23.32 20.62 1.19
N GLU A 42 -23.80 19.86 0.22
CA GLU A 42 -23.19 18.58 -0.19
C GLU A 42 -21.83 18.79 -0.86
N VAL A 43 -21.72 19.86 -1.67
CA VAL A 43 -20.46 20.21 -2.33
C VAL A 43 -19.43 20.70 -1.32
N GLU A 44 -19.85 21.54 -0.37
CA GLU A 44 -18.99 22.03 0.71
C GLU A 44 -18.50 20.88 1.59
N ARG A 45 -19.39 19.95 2.00
CA ARG A 45 -18.98 18.77 2.78
C ARG A 45 -17.98 17.90 2.02
N PHE A 46 -18.17 17.70 0.73
CA PHE A 46 -17.24 16.94 -0.12
C PHE A 46 -15.87 17.64 -0.18
N ALA A 47 -15.85 18.93 -0.44
CA ALA A 47 -14.60 19.69 -0.50
C ALA A 47 -13.89 19.73 0.86
N ALA A 48 -14.64 19.93 1.94
CA ALA A 48 -14.12 19.91 3.31
C ALA A 48 -13.52 18.55 3.66
N ALA A 49 -14.18 17.43 3.32
CA ALA A 49 -13.67 16.09 3.62
C ALA A 49 -12.29 15.85 2.98
N ILE A 50 -12.08 16.25 1.73
CA ILE A 50 -10.78 16.10 1.06
C ILE A 50 -9.73 17.01 1.67
N THR A 51 -10.10 18.26 1.98
CA THR A 51 -9.20 19.25 2.57
C THR A 51 -8.77 18.82 3.96
N THR A 52 -9.72 18.42 4.81
CA THR A 52 -9.46 17.92 6.16
C THR A 52 -8.56 16.69 6.13
N LEU A 53 -8.90 15.71 5.28
CA LEU A 53 -8.05 14.53 5.09
C LEU A 53 -6.59 14.92 4.79
N LYS A 54 -6.37 15.85 3.85
CA LYS A 54 -5.01 16.25 3.45
C LYS A 54 -4.24 16.95 4.57
N HIS A 55 -4.92 17.74 5.41
CA HIS A 55 -4.28 18.54 6.43
C HIS A 55 -4.15 17.86 7.78
N GLU A 56 -5.07 16.96 8.13
CA GLU A 56 -5.19 16.40 9.47
C GLU A 56 -4.72 14.95 9.55
N VAL A 57 -4.68 14.22 8.41
CA VAL A 57 -4.17 12.85 8.41
C VAL A 57 -2.71 12.83 8.86
N LYS A 58 -2.39 11.90 9.74
CA LYS A 58 -1.04 11.62 10.24
C LYS A 58 -0.53 10.30 9.71
N TYR A 59 0.76 10.10 9.84
CA TYR A 59 1.39 8.80 9.69
C TYR A 59 1.81 8.27 11.06
N CYS A 60 1.47 7.03 11.33
CA CYS A 60 1.83 6.38 12.58
C CYS A 60 3.35 6.40 12.77
N ARG A 61 3.84 6.96 13.87
CA ARG A 61 5.29 7.05 14.15
C ARG A 61 5.98 5.69 14.34
N VAL A 62 5.21 4.61 14.49
CA VAL A 62 5.74 3.25 14.67
C VAL A 62 5.78 2.46 13.37
N CYS A 63 4.71 2.50 12.58
CA CYS A 63 4.54 1.64 11.41
C CYS A 63 4.32 2.39 10.10
N HIS A 64 4.27 3.70 10.11
CA HIS A 64 4.04 4.59 8.96
C HIS A 64 2.69 4.41 8.25
N ASN A 65 1.73 3.65 8.85
CA ASN A 65 0.37 3.57 8.34
C ASN A 65 -0.37 4.90 8.55
N ILE A 66 -1.37 5.17 7.73
CA ILE A 66 -2.27 6.33 7.89
C ILE A 66 -3.04 6.22 9.21
N SER A 67 -3.17 7.34 9.91
CA SER A 67 -3.83 7.42 11.22
C SER A 67 -4.37 8.83 11.48
N ASP A 68 -5.37 8.95 12.32
CA ASP A 68 -5.85 10.23 12.86
C ASP A 68 -5.03 10.66 14.11
N THR A 69 -4.25 9.74 14.66
CA THR A 69 -3.42 9.94 15.87
C THR A 69 -1.97 9.56 15.60
N ASP A 70 -1.06 9.93 16.51
CA ASP A 70 0.38 9.66 16.36
C ASP A 70 0.73 8.16 16.38
N ILE A 71 -0.15 7.32 16.95
CA ILE A 71 -0.05 5.86 16.94
C ILE A 71 -1.37 5.31 16.38
N CYS A 72 -1.31 4.53 15.30
CA CYS A 72 -2.50 3.98 14.67
C CYS A 72 -3.19 2.93 15.56
N PRO A 73 -4.48 2.64 15.34
CA PRO A 73 -5.23 1.66 16.12
C PRO A 73 -4.57 0.27 16.18
N ILE A 74 -3.92 -0.16 15.08
CA ILE A 74 -3.22 -1.46 15.03
C ILE A 74 -2.02 -1.47 15.98
N CYS A 75 -1.19 -0.42 15.98
CA CYS A 75 -0.03 -0.33 16.86
C CYS A 75 -0.41 -0.07 18.33
N ALA A 76 -1.59 0.52 18.58
CA ALA A 76 -2.11 0.77 19.92
C ALA A 76 -2.79 -0.47 20.54
N ASP A 77 -3.20 -1.45 19.73
CA ASP A 77 -3.88 -2.65 20.23
C ASP A 77 -2.89 -3.60 20.93
N GLU A 78 -3.05 -3.76 22.25
CA GLU A 78 -2.20 -4.60 23.08
C GLU A 78 -2.36 -6.11 22.82
N ARG A 79 -3.45 -6.51 22.12
CA ARG A 79 -3.70 -7.91 21.77
C ARG A 79 -2.89 -8.36 20.56
N ARG A 80 -2.25 -7.43 19.84
CA ARG A 80 -1.42 -7.71 18.68
C ARG A 80 -0.06 -8.26 19.09
N ASP A 81 0.38 -9.28 18.37
CA ASP A 81 1.75 -9.80 18.48
C ASP A 81 2.74 -8.79 17.89
N ARG A 82 3.52 -8.17 18.75
CA ARG A 82 4.52 -7.16 18.37
C ARG A 82 5.83 -7.77 17.92
N THR A 83 6.02 -9.08 18.12
CA THR A 83 7.23 -9.81 17.70
C THR A 83 7.19 -10.12 16.20
N THR A 84 5.99 -10.14 15.60
CA THR A 84 5.78 -10.42 14.19
C THR A 84 5.40 -9.14 13.42
N VAL A 85 6.25 -8.72 12.48
CA VAL A 85 6.08 -7.51 11.69
C VAL A 85 5.84 -7.86 10.23
N CYS A 86 4.68 -7.50 9.68
CA CYS A 86 4.40 -7.60 8.25
C CYS A 86 4.83 -6.32 7.54
N VAL A 87 5.81 -6.45 6.64
CA VAL A 87 6.36 -5.35 5.84
C VAL A 87 5.59 -5.27 4.53
N VAL A 88 4.96 -4.12 4.29
CA VAL A 88 4.11 -3.87 3.13
C VAL A 88 4.55 -2.62 2.37
N GLU A 89 4.19 -2.53 1.11
CA GLU A 89 4.51 -1.39 0.27
C GLU A 89 3.71 -0.15 0.66
N ASN A 90 2.40 -0.30 0.85
CA ASN A 90 1.47 0.81 1.02
C ASN A 90 0.31 0.48 1.97
N VAL A 91 -0.53 1.49 2.23
CA VAL A 91 -1.68 1.37 3.13
C VAL A 91 -2.76 0.42 2.60
N GLN A 92 -2.91 0.32 1.27
CA GLN A 92 -3.90 -0.60 0.66
C GLN A 92 -3.55 -2.05 0.99
N ASP A 93 -2.26 -2.39 1.07
CA ASP A 93 -1.81 -3.73 1.43
C ASP A 93 -2.16 -4.05 2.89
N VAL A 94 -1.99 -3.08 3.81
CA VAL A 94 -2.46 -3.23 5.21
C VAL A 94 -3.95 -3.55 5.23
N MET A 95 -4.75 -2.76 4.50
CA MET A 95 -6.20 -2.97 4.44
C MET A 95 -6.57 -4.35 3.86
N ALA A 96 -5.86 -4.79 2.81
CA ALA A 96 -6.09 -6.09 2.18
C ALA A 96 -5.80 -7.24 3.15
N ILE A 97 -4.67 -7.18 3.89
CA ILE A 97 -4.29 -8.21 4.86
C ILE A 97 -5.25 -8.21 6.06
N GLU A 98 -5.59 -7.04 6.63
CA GLU A 98 -6.54 -6.91 7.73
C GLU A 98 -7.93 -7.48 7.37
N ASN A 99 -8.38 -7.28 6.15
CA ASN A 99 -9.66 -7.83 5.68
C ASN A 99 -9.71 -9.37 5.68
N THR A 100 -8.56 -10.05 5.67
CA THR A 100 -8.49 -11.51 5.79
C THR A 100 -8.80 -12.00 7.19
N GLN A 101 -8.59 -11.17 8.22
CA GLN A 101 -8.70 -11.51 9.64
C GLN A 101 -7.80 -12.69 10.08
N GLN A 102 -6.73 -12.97 9.31
CA GLN A 102 -5.81 -14.08 9.60
C GLN A 102 -4.49 -13.61 10.21
N PHE A 103 -4.16 -12.31 10.12
CA PHE A 103 -2.93 -11.77 10.63
C PHE A 103 -3.16 -11.01 11.95
N HIS A 104 -2.43 -11.38 12.99
CA HIS A 104 -2.55 -10.80 14.33
C HIS A 104 -1.29 -10.07 14.79
N GLY A 105 -0.30 -9.95 13.92
CA GLY A 105 0.90 -9.14 14.15
C GLY A 105 0.70 -7.65 13.90
N VAL A 106 1.79 -6.93 13.78
CA VAL A 106 1.83 -5.50 13.48
C VAL A 106 2.47 -5.27 12.11
N TYR A 107 2.37 -4.05 11.60
CA TYR A 107 2.84 -3.72 10.25
C TYR A 107 4.05 -2.78 10.26
N HIS A 108 4.67 -2.69 9.09
CA HIS A 108 5.58 -1.63 8.71
C HIS A 108 5.32 -1.27 7.25
N VAL A 109 4.85 -0.04 7.01
CA VAL A 109 4.53 0.48 5.68
C VAL A 109 5.74 1.22 5.14
N LEU A 110 6.26 0.75 4.00
CA LEU A 110 7.46 1.36 3.39
C LEU A 110 7.17 2.68 2.68
N GLY A 111 5.94 2.89 2.22
CA GLY A 111 5.56 4.06 1.42
C GLY A 111 5.93 3.94 -0.07
N GLY A 112 6.44 2.78 -0.50
CA GLY A 112 6.84 2.45 -1.88
C GLY A 112 7.79 1.28 -1.93
N ILE A 113 8.36 1.05 -3.12
CA ILE A 113 9.42 0.06 -3.39
C ILE A 113 10.59 0.71 -4.10
N ILE A 114 11.76 0.11 -4.03
CA ILE A 114 12.94 0.57 -4.76
C ILE A 114 12.66 0.45 -6.26
N SER A 115 12.61 1.58 -6.95
CA SER A 115 12.39 1.66 -8.40
C SER A 115 13.36 2.67 -9.02
N PRO A 116 14.53 2.22 -9.51
CA PRO A 116 15.50 3.12 -10.14
C PRO A 116 14.96 3.84 -11.37
N MET A 117 14.00 3.21 -12.08
CA MET A 117 13.37 3.81 -13.26
C MET A 117 12.50 5.02 -12.90
N ASP A 118 11.88 4.99 -11.70
CA ASP A 118 11.05 6.07 -11.15
C ASP A 118 11.88 7.03 -10.26
N GLY A 119 13.18 6.79 -10.12
CA GLY A 119 14.08 7.57 -9.29
C GLY A 119 13.93 7.31 -7.79
N ILE A 120 13.26 6.20 -7.38
CA ILE A 120 13.04 5.85 -5.98
C ILE A 120 14.17 4.95 -5.49
N GLY A 121 14.98 5.48 -4.58
CA GLY A 121 16.05 4.75 -3.90
C GLY A 121 15.66 4.24 -2.51
N PRO A 122 16.54 3.48 -1.85
CA PRO A 122 16.28 2.97 -0.48
C PRO A 122 16.07 4.07 0.57
N GLY A 123 16.61 5.28 0.35
CA GLY A 123 16.47 6.42 1.25
C GLY A 123 15.16 7.19 1.10
N ASP A 124 14.39 6.91 0.03
CA ASP A 124 13.13 7.59 -0.25
C ASP A 124 11.92 6.86 0.36
N ILE A 125 12.15 5.66 0.93
CA ILE A 125 11.14 4.80 1.55
C ILE A 125 11.58 4.39 2.96
N GLU A 126 10.65 3.91 3.79
CA GLU A 126 10.83 3.69 5.22
C GLU A 126 11.60 2.40 5.59
N ILE A 127 12.71 2.12 4.89
CA ILE A 127 13.57 0.95 5.19
C ILE A 127 14.47 1.21 6.41
N ASP A 128 14.99 2.42 6.57
CA ASP A 128 15.87 2.73 7.70
C ASP A 128 15.15 2.70 9.04
N SER A 129 13.87 3.09 9.08
CA SER A 129 13.02 2.97 10.27
C SER A 129 12.69 1.50 10.59
N LEU A 130 12.51 0.65 9.56
CA LEU A 130 12.35 -0.80 9.73
C LEU A 130 13.63 -1.43 10.32
N CYS A 131 14.81 -1.07 9.81
CA CYS A 131 16.08 -1.58 10.31
C CYS A 131 16.29 -1.20 11.79
N ARG A 132 16.07 0.06 12.15
CA ARG A 132 16.12 0.51 13.57
C ARG A 132 15.19 -0.31 14.45
N ARG A 133 13.96 -0.56 14.01
CA ARG A 133 13.00 -1.38 14.74
C ARG A 133 13.50 -2.81 14.98
N GLY A 134 14.20 -3.41 14.01
CA GLY A 134 14.85 -4.71 14.17
C GLY A 134 16.05 -4.68 15.12
N GLU A 135 16.84 -3.60 15.09
CA GLU A 135 18.02 -3.41 15.95
C GLU A 135 17.64 -3.12 17.41
N GLU A 136 16.56 -2.39 17.66
CA GLU A 136 16.05 -2.09 19.02
C GLU A 136 15.58 -3.34 19.77
N GLY A 137 15.36 -4.44 19.06
CA GLY A 137 14.92 -5.71 19.61
C GLY A 137 13.39 -5.81 19.77
N GLY A 138 12.93 -7.03 20.13
CA GLY A 138 11.50 -7.31 20.28
C GLY A 138 10.80 -7.72 18.98
N VAL A 139 11.47 -7.68 17.83
CA VAL A 139 11.00 -8.26 16.58
C VAL A 139 11.70 -9.60 16.36
N GLU A 140 10.94 -10.68 16.26
CA GLU A 140 11.45 -12.03 16.01
C GLU A 140 11.28 -12.42 14.53
N GLU A 141 10.19 -11.98 13.90
CA GLU A 141 9.91 -12.30 12.50
C GLU A 141 9.47 -11.05 11.70
N GLY A 142 10.11 -10.88 10.53
CA GLY A 142 9.72 -9.93 9.50
C GLY A 142 9.12 -10.66 8.29
N ILE A 143 7.83 -10.49 8.03
CA ILE A 143 7.14 -11.09 6.88
C ILE A 143 7.16 -10.08 5.75
N LEU A 144 7.85 -10.38 4.66
CA LEU A 144 7.89 -9.52 3.47
C LEU A 144 6.65 -9.78 2.60
N ALA A 145 5.75 -8.80 2.56
CA ALA A 145 4.49 -8.84 1.81
C ALA A 145 4.48 -7.79 0.70
N LEU A 146 5.56 -7.69 -0.07
CA LEU A 146 5.68 -6.77 -1.19
C LEU A 146 5.19 -7.39 -2.49
N SER A 147 4.94 -6.55 -3.50
CA SER A 147 4.51 -6.96 -4.83
C SER A 147 5.46 -7.99 -5.45
N SER A 148 4.91 -8.92 -6.26
CA SER A 148 5.69 -9.96 -6.93
C SER A 148 6.31 -9.46 -8.24
N THR A 149 6.70 -8.18 -8.31
CA THR A 149 7.42 -7.55 -9.40
C THR A 149 8.93 -7.65 -9.21
N MET A 150 9.71 -7.28 -10.22
CA MET A 150 11.17 -7.22 -10.13
C MET A 150 11.63 -6.21 -9.09
N GLU A 151 10.96 -5.07 -9.01
CA GLU A 151 11.19 -4.00 -8.03
C GLU A 151 10.88 -4.48 -6.60
N GLY A 152 9.75 -5.20 -6.43
CA GLY A 152 9.38 -5.81 -5.15
C GLY A 152 10.38 -6.86 -4.71
N ASP A 153 10.85 -7.73 -5.60
CA ASP A 153 11.89 -8.73 -5.30
C ASP A 153 13.24 -8.07 -4.97
N THR A 154 13.61 -6.99 -5.67
CA THR A 154 14.80 -6.19 -5.38
C THR A 154 14.71 -5.58 -3.99
N THR A 155 13.57 -5.02 -3.65
CA THR A 155 13.30 -4.41 -2.34
C THR A 155 13.35 -5.47 -1.23
N ASN A 156 12.73 -6.63 -1.44
CA ASN A 156 12.79 -7.76 -0.51
C ASN A 156 14.23 -8.21 -0.25
N PHE A 157 15.03 -8.34 -1.30
CA PHE A 157 16.44 -8.70 -1.18
C PHE A 157 17.23 -7.65 -0.39
N TYR A 158 17.02 -6.37 -0.68
CA TYR A 158 17.68 -5.27 0.02
C TYR A 158 17.34 -5.27 1.52
N ILE A 159 16.05 -5.38 1.88
CA ILE A 159 15.59 -5.44 3.28
C ILE A 159 16.19 -6.66 3.99
N SER A 160 16.13 -7.84 3.36
CA SER A 160 16.68 -9.08 3.93
C SER A 160 18.17 -8.93 4.25
N ARG A 161 18.94 -8.31 3.36
CA ARG A 161 20.37 -8.03 3.58
C ARG A 161 20.61 -7.07 4.74
N ARG A 162 19.81 -6.01 4.84
CA ARG A 162 19.93 -5.00 5.90
C ARG A 162 19.59 -5.59 7.27
N LEU A 163 18.58 -6.45 7.35
CA LEU A 163 18.14 -7.08 8.61
C LEU A 163 18.94 -8.33 8.99
N GLN A 164 19.83 -8.83 8.13
CA GLN A 164 20.59 -10.07 8.39
C GLN A 164 21.39 -10.02 9.70
N ALA A 165 21.93 -8.86 10.06
CA ALA A 165 22.73 -8.67 11.27
C ALA A 165 21.91 -8.57 12.57
N THR A 166 20.61 -8.36 12.48
CA THR A 166 19.72 -8.15 13.65
C THR A 166 19.23 -9.46 14.27
N GLY A 167 19.39 -10.59 13.58
CA GLY A 167 18.88 -11.89 14.01
C GLY A 167 17.37 -12.08 13.78
N VAL A 168 16.68 -11.10 13.22
CA VAL A 168 15.26 -11.19 12.84
C VAL A 168 15.10 -12.24 11.75
N LYS A 169 14.20 -13.21 11.95
CA LYS A 169 13.84 -14.19 10.93
C LYS A 169 13.06 -13.50 9.82
N ILE A 170 13.53 -13.60 8.59
CA ILE A 170 12.85 -13.03 7.42
C ILE A 170 12.10 -14.13 6.67
N THR A 171 10.81 -13.91 6.49
CA THR A 171 9.91 -14.75 5.68
C THR A 171 9.24 -13.91 4.60
N ALA A 172 8.60 -14.54 3.64
CA ALA A 172 7.80 -13.86 2.63
C ALA A 172 6.45 -14.55 2.51
N ILE A 173 5.42 -13.78 2.11
CA ILE A 173 4.11 -14.37 1.82
C ILE A 173 4.23 -15.42 0.73
N ALA A 174 3.47 -16.51 0.86
CA ALA A 174 3.45 -17.58 -0.12
C ALA A 174 3.00 -17.05 -1.49
N ARG A 175 3.72 -17.47 -2.53
CA ARG A 175 3.39 -17.16 -3.91
C ARG A 175 2.92 -18.44 -4.59
N GLY A 176 1.75 -18.40 -5.23
CA GLY A 176 1.20 -19.61 -5.81
C GLY A 176 -0.07 -19.36 -6.62
N ILE A 177 -0.72 -20.46 -6.99
CA ILE A 177 -1.96 -20.47 -7.78
C ILE A 177 -3.10 -20.01 -6.88
N SER A 178 -3.92 -19.09 -7.38
CA SER A 178 -5.09 -18.60 -6.67
C SER A 178 -6.12 -19.71 -6.46
N VAL A 179 -6.75 -19.71 -5.27
CA VAL A 179 -7.82 -20.66 -4.94
C VAL A 179 -8.98 -20.52 -5.91
N GLY A 180 -9.43 -21.63 -6.49
CA GLY A 180 -10.53 -21.67 -7.46
C GLY A 180 -10.12 -21.44 -8.91
N ASN A 181 -8.84 -21.18 -9.19
CA ASN A 181 -8.35 -21.11 -10.58
C ASN A 181 -7.98 -22.49 -11.12
N GLU A 182 -8.29 -22.71 -12.41
CA GLU A 182 -7.82 -23.87 -13.15
C GLU A 182 -6.37 -23.66 -13.63
N LEU A 183 -5.57 -24.73 -13.68
CA LEU A 183 -4.14 -24.63 -14.01
C LEU A 183 -3.89 -24.06 -15.40
N GLU A 184 -4.79 -24.31 -16.37
CA GLU A 184 -4.68 -23.85 -17.74
C GLU A 184 -4.78 -22.31 -17.89
N TYR A 185 -5.40 -21.62 -16.91
CA TYR A 185 -5.52 -20.15 -16.91
C TYR A 185 -4.44 -19.46 -16.07
N THR A 186 -3.53 -20.24 -15.47
CA THR A 186 -2.43 -19.70 -14.69
C THR A 186 -1.24 -19.39 -15.62
N ASP A 187 -0.65 -18.20 -15.47
CA ASP A 187 0.54 -17.84 -16.24
C ASP A 187 1.71 -18.79 -15.94
N GLU A 188 2.57 -18.99 -16.94
CA GLU A 188 3.68 -19.95 -16.89
C GLU A 188 4.68 -19.67 -15.76
N VAL A 189 4.91 -18.39 -15.43
CA VAL A 189 5.84 -18.00 -14.37
C VAL A 189 5.29 -18.39 -13.00
N THR A 190 4.03 -18.07 -12.74
CA THR A 190 3.33 -18.43 -11.49
C THR A 190 3.24 -19.94 -11.33
N LEU A 191 2.88 -20.67 -12.41
CA LEU A 191 2.80 -22.12 -12.37
C LEU A 191 4.17 -22.75 -12.12
N GLY A 192 5.21 -22.29 -12.82
CA GLY A 192 6.58 -22.76 -12.62
C GLY A 192 7.09 -22.53 -11.20
N ARG A 193 6.88 -21.33 -10.65
CA ARG A 193 7.24 -21.02 -9.25
C ARG A 193 6.47 -21.87 -8.24
N SER A 194 5.19 -22.14 -8.47
CA SER A 194 4.37 -23.00 -7.60
C SER A 194 4.87 -24.44 -7.57
N ILE A 195 5.36 -24.98 -8.69
CA ILE A 195 5.96 -26.32 -8.75
C ILE A 195 7.28 -26.36 -8.00
N VAL A 196 8.14 -25.34 -8.18
CA VAL A 196 9.44 -25.27 -7.49
C VAL A 196 9.26 -25.15 -5.98
N ASN A 197 8.34 -24.29 -5.53
CA ASN A 197 8.08 -23.97 -4.12
C ASN A 197 6.97 -24.84 -3.51
N ARG A 198 6.65 -25.99 -4.10
CA ARG A 198 5.61 -26.88 -3.59
C ARG A 198 5.86 -27.32 -2.16
N VAL A 199 4.80 -27.39 -1.39
CA VAL A 199 4.82 -27.87 0.01
C VAL A 199 4.29 -29.31 0.11
N PRO A 200 4.63 -30.09 1.13
CA PRO A 200 4.04 -31.40 1.38
C PRO A 200 2.52 -31.30 1.53
N PHE A 201 1.79 -32.27 0.94
CA PHE A 201 0.33 -32.30 1.06
C PHE A 201 -0.05 -32.85 2.44
N GLY A 202 -0.93 -32.13 3.14
CA GLY A 202 -1.47 -32.56 4.45
C GLY A 202 -0.65 -32.18 5.68
N THR A 203 0.24 -31.17 5.56
CA THR A 203 0.91 -30.53 6.71
C THR A 203 0.19 -29.29 7.14
#